data_60994cd1657815e1c5de784a76eb61f4
#
_entry.id   60994cd1657815e1c5de784a76eb61f4
#
_cell.length_a   1.000
_cell.length_b   1.000
_cell.length_c   1.000
_cell.angle_alpha   90.00
_cell.angle_beta   90.00
_cell.angle_gamma   90.00
#
_symmetry.space_group_name_H-M   'P 1'
#
loop_
_entity.id
_entity.type
_entity.pdbx_description
1 polymer ?
#
loop_
_entity_poly.entity_id
_entity_poly.type
_entity_poly.pdbx_seq_one_letter_code
_entity_poly.pdbx_strand_id
1 'polypeptide(L)'
;MACPEHTDIPAEVRSRARGCMLGQLAGDSLGSLVEFQTKEQIRAEYPGGVRLLADGGPFDLIAGQPTDDSEMALAMARGLASLGRYCAMQTGKAYRSWLDSAPFDCGVTIRNALNGAPNPTSQANGALMRVSPLGIFGAGRKRADVMAWAKKDAALTHVHPVCGQANALFAALLAHAIREGATGAELYETLLGWMKRMKLEPALREAVERAAHEKPRDCQSQMGWVLIALQNALWQMLHAPSFEEGVVDTVMQGGDTDTNAAIAGALLGAIHGEEAMPAQWREAILNCRPELGNPRVRTPRPEYCWPVDALELVDKMLEKGWKP
;
A
#
# COMPACT_ATOMS: atom_id res chain seq x y z
N MET A 1 35.16 21.96 -4.28
CA MET A 1 34.16 20.94 -3.88
C MET A 1 33.35 20.65 -5.12
N ALA A 2 33.45 19.45 -5.69
CA ALA A 2 32.61 19.06 -6.83
C ALA A 2 31.16 18.99 -6.32
N CYS A 3 30.22 19.64 -7.03
CA CYS A 3 28.79 19.40 -6.85
C CYS A 3 28.58 17.89 -6.94
N PRO A 4 27.79 17.27 -6.02
CA PRO A 4 27.41 15.88 -6.22
C PRO A 4 26.69 15.81 -7.58
N GLU A 5 27.17 14.94 -8.45
CA GLU A 5 26.49 14.59 -9.70
C GLU A 5 25.05 14.24 -9.33
N HIS A 6 24.08 15.05 -9.77
CA HIS A 6 22.68 14.69 -9.75
C HIS A 6 22.56 13.45 -10.65
N THR A 7 22.56 12.28 -10.04
CA THR A 7 22.26 11.05 -10.75
C THR A 7 20.83 11.16 -11.23
N ASP A 8 20.68 11.31 -12.54
CA ASP A 8 19.39 11.50 -13.18
C ASP A 8 18.54 10.24 -12.98
N ILE A 9 17.41 10.38 -12.33
CA ILE A 9 16.47 9.27 -12.10
C ILE A 9 15.71 9.07 -13.40
N PRO A 10 15.76 7.88 -14.04
CA PRO A 10 15.06 7.62 -15.29
C PRO A 10 13.57 7.94 -15.17
N ALA A 11 12.98 8.51 -16.24
CA ALA A 11 11.58 8.91 -16.26
C ALA A 11 10.64 7.73 -15.97
N GLU A 12 10.98 6.55 -16.46
CA GLU A 12 10.23 5.31 -16.27
C GLU A 12 10.24 4.85 -14.81
N VAL A 13 11.37 5.03 -14.10
CA VAL A 13 11.47 4.75 -12.66
C VAL A 13 10.57 5.71 -11.88
N ARG A 14 10.58 6.99 -12.25
CA ARG A 14 9.72 8.01 -11.64
C ARG A 14 8.25 7.71 -11.87
N SER A 15 7.88 7.37 -13.10
CA SER A 15 6.50 6.99 -13.46
C SER A 15 6.02 5.77 -12.63
N ARG A 16 6.83 4.70 -12.55
CA ARG A 16 6.48 3.53 -11.73
C ARG A 16 6.39 3.82 -10.24
N ALA A 17 7.27 4.67 -9.71
CA ALA A 17 7.22 5.07 -8.31
C ALA A 17 5.96 5.91 -7.98
N ARG A 18 5.59 6.84 -8.86
CA ARG A 18 4.35 7.63 -8.76
C ARG A 18 3.14 6.74 -8.93
N GLY A 19 3.18 5.80 -9.90
CA GLY A 19 2.15 4.77 -10.07
C GLY A 19 1.94 3.93 -8.80
N CYS A 20 3.01 3.53 -8.11
CA CYS A 20 2.96 2.80 -6.84
C CYS A 20 2.18 3.57 -5.77
N MET A 21 2.51 4.84 -5.55
CA MET A 21 1.83 5.68 -4.54
C MET A 21 0.39 5.97 -4.92
N LEU A 22 0.15 6.39 -6.16
CA LEU A 22 -1.21 6.66 -6.65
C LEU A 22 -2.06 5.40 -6.65
N GLY A 23 -1.47 4.25 -7.00
CA GLY A 23 -2.15 2.96 -7.00
C GLY A 23 -2.62 2.54 -5.61
N GLN A 24 -1.80 2.76 -4.58
CA GLN A 24 -2.20 2.58 -3.19
C GLN A 24 -3.38 3.49 -2.83
N LEU A 25 -3.24 4.80 -3.06
CA LEU A 25 -4.27 5.79 -2.74
C LEU A 25 -5.59 5.53 -3.47
N ALA A 26 -5.51 5.11 -4.74
CA ALA A 26 -6.69 4.79 -5.53
C ALA A 26 -7.37 3.51 -5.05
N GLY A 27 -6.59 2.47 -4.76
CA GLY A 27 -7.12 1.20 -4.24
C GLY A 27 -7.83 1.39 -2.91
N ASP A 28 -7.19 2.09 -1.96
CA ASP A 28 -7.74 2.50 -0.68
C ASP A 28 -9.08 3.23 -0.86
N SER A 29 -9.09 4.34 -1.57
CA SER A 29 -10.30 5.16 -1.75
C SER A 29 -11.40 4.47 -2.58
N LEU A 30 -11.05 3.57 -3.52
CA LEU A 30 -12.05 2.81 -4.26
C LEU A 30 -12.66 1.70 -3.41
N GLY A 31 -11.82 1.01 -2.64
CA GLY A 31 -12.23 -0.08 -1.76
C GLY A 31 -13.07 0.41 -0.59
N SER A 32 -12.77 1.59 -0.03
CA SER A 32 -13.51 2.18 1.08
C SER A 32 -14.99 2.43 0.78
N LEU A 33 -15.39 2.51 -0.50
CA LEU A 33 -16.81 2.67 -0.87
C LEU A 33 -17.67 1.46 -0.50
N VAL A 34 -17.09 0.27 -0.46
CA VAL A 34 -17.81 -1.00 -0.28
C VAL A 34 -17.19 -1.90 0.79
N GLU A 35 -16.36 -1.34 1.66
CA GLU A 35 -15.73 -2.06 2.75
C GLU A 35 -16.78 -2.75 3.64
N PHE A 36 -16.46 -3.94 4.12
CA PHE A 36 -17.32 -4.85 4.90
C PHE A 36 -18.49 -5.46 4.13
N GLN A 37 -18.74 -5.07 2.88
CA GLN A 37 -19.77 -5.70 2.06
C GLN A 37 -19.35 -7.08 1.57
N THR A 38 -20.34 -7.95 1.34
CA THR A 38 -20.09 -9.23 0.67
C THR A 38 -19.94 -9.02 -0.84
N LYS A 39 -19.25 -9.93 -1.47
CA LYS A 39 -19.11 -9.98 -2.94
C LYS A 39 -20.45 -9.91 -3.68
N GLU A 40 -21.48 -10.55 -3.13
CA GLU A 40 -22.84 -10.56 -3.68
C GLU A 40 -23.50 -9.19 -3.54
N GLN A 41 -23.34 -8.51 -2.41
CA GLN A 41 -23.84 -7.17 -2.17
C GLN A 41 -23.20 -6.18 -3.15
N ILE A 42 -21.88 -6.20 -3.27
CA ILE A 42 -21.15 -5.32 -4.19
C ILE A 42 -21.58 -5.56 -5.64
N ARG A 43 -21.75 -6.81 -6.06
CA ARG A 43 -22.20 -7.12 -7.43
C ARG A 43 -23.62 -6.67 -7.72
N ALA A 44 -24.49 -6.70 -6.71
CA ALA A 44 -25.88 -6.21 -6.84
C ALA A 44 -25.91 -4.70 -7.00
N GLU A 45 -25.06 -3.97 -6.24
CA GLU A 45 -24.99 -2.51 -6.27
C GLU A 45 -24.18 -2.00 -7.48
N TYR A 46 -23.08 -2.68 -7.80
CA TYR A 46 -22.16 -2.30 -8.88
C TYR A 46 -21.99 -3.45 -9.90
N PRO A 47 -23.01 -3.73 -10.74
CA PRO A 47 -22.94 -4.85 -11.70
C PRO A 47 -21.84 -4.70 -12.74
N GLY A 48 -21.35 -3.48 -13.00
CA GLY A 48 -20.23 -3.16 -13.88
C GLY A 48 -18.87 -3.04 -13.17
N GLY A 49 -18.82 -3.33 -11.86
CA GLY A 49 -17.67 -3.10 -10.99
C GLY A 49 -17.64 -1.69 -10.40
N VAL A 50 -16.99 -1.54 -9.24
CA VAL A 50 -16.73 -0.24 -8.60
C VAL A 50 -15.60 0.43 -9.38
N ARG A 51 -15.90 1.46 -10.18
CA ARG A 51 -14.96 2.04 -11.15
C ARG A 51 -14.69 3.52 -10.97
N LEU A 52 -15.47 4.20 -10.14
CA LEU A 52 -15.31 5.64 -9.92
C LEU A 52 -15.04 5.91 -8.45
N LEU A 53 -14.06 6.75 -8.17
CA LEU A 53 -13.92 7.34 -6.85
C LEU A 53 -15.08 8.32 -6.65
N ALA A 54 -15.90 8.06 -5.65
CA ALA A 54 -17.10 8.82 -5.35
C ALA A 54 -17.19 9.17 -3.86
N ASP A 55 -18.09 10.07 -3.51
CA ASP A 55 -18.43 10.32 -2.11
C ASP A 55 -19.29 9.16 -1.58
N GLY A 56 -19.02 8.68 -0.35
CA GLY A 56 -19.83 7.61 0.28
C GLY A 56 -19.04 6.60 1.08
N GLY A 57 -19.50 5.35 1.03
CA GLY A 57 -18.95 4.24 1.81
C GLY A 57 -19.36 4.27 3.29
N PRO A 58 -18.94 3.28 4.09
CA PRO A 58 -19.33 3.16 5.51
C PRO A 58 -18.89 4.33 6.38
N PHE A 59 -17.89 5.10 5.95
CA PHE A 59 -17.37 6.25 6.68
C PHE A 59 -17.80 7.60 6.09
N ASP A 60 -18.67 7.63 5.06
CA ASP A 60 -19.15 8.87 4.43
C ASP A 60 -17.98 9.77 3.93
N LEU A 61 -17.02 9.17 3.24
CA LEU A 61 -15.81 9.85 2.74
C LEU A 61 -16.10 10.65 1.47
N ILE A 62 -15.31 11.68 1.22
CA ILE A 62 -15.27 12.32 -0.09
C ILE A 62 -14.38 11.55 -1.07
N ALA A 63 -14.66 11.67 -2.36
CA ALA A 63 -13.89 10.99 -3.41
C ALA A 63 -12.38 11.27 -3.28
N GLY A 64 -11.60 10.21 -3.25
CA GLY A 64 -10.13 10.29 -3.11
C GLY A 64 -9.65 10.43 -1.66
N GLN A 65 -10.53 10.46 -0.66
CA GLN A 65 -10.12 10.53 0.74
C GLN A 65 -9.51 9.19 1.19
N PRO A 66 -8.28 9.20 1.73
CA PRO A 66 -7.65 8.00 2.24
C PRO A 66 -8.23 7.56 3.59
N THR A 67 -8.13 6.24 3.87
CA THR A 67 -8.35 5.64 5.19
C THR A 67 -7.02 5.51 5.95
N ASP A 68 -6.98 4.72 7.04
CA ASP A 68 -5.77 4.45 7.80
C ASP A 68 -4.66 3.81 6.96
N ASP A 69 -5.01 3.06 5.92
CA ASP A 69 -4.08 2.47 4.95
C ASP A 69 -3.11 3.49 4.37
N SER A 70 -3.66 4.51 3.73
CA SER A 70 -2.81 5.49 3.05
C SER A 70 -2.45 6.68 3.95
N GLU A 71 -3.22 7.02 4.97
CA GLU A 71 -2.81 8.03 5.94
C GLU A 71 -1.50 7.63 6.66
N MET A 72 -1.38 6.35 7.06
CA MET A 72 -0.14 5.83 7.67
C MET A 72 1.00 5.74 6.66
N ALA A 73 0.71 5.37 5.40
CA ALA A 73 1.71 5.39 4.33
C ALA A 73 2.21 6.81 4.05
N LEU A 74 1.34 7.80 3.96
CA LEU A 74 1.71 9.22 3.80
C LEU A 74 2.55 9.72 4.98
N ALA A 75 2.21 9.34 6.21
CA ALA A 75 3.01 9.68 7.40
C ALA A 75 4.44 9.11 7.30
N MET A 76 4.61 7.87 6.83
CA MET A 76 5.93 7.27 6.55
C MET A 76 6.63 7.99 5.40
N ALA A 77 5.94 8.26 4.30
CA ALA A 77 6.49 8.95 3.13
C ALA A 77 7.06 10.32 3.50
N ARG A 78 6.34 11.12 4.29
CA ARG A 78 6.80 12.41 4.82
C ARG A 78 8.08 12.26 5.64
N GLY A 79 8.15 11.24 6.49
CA GLY A 79 9.35 10.92 7.27
C GLY A 79 10.55 10.57 6.38
N LEU A 80 10.38 9.72 5.39
CA LEU A 80 11.41 9.34 4.43
C LEU A 80 11.86 10.53 3.57
N ALA A 81 10.91 11.30 3.04
CA ALA A 81 11.17 12.50 2.26
C ALA A 81 11.91 13.58 3.06
N SER A 82 11.63 13.72 4.36
CA SER A 82 12.32 14.66 5.23
C SER A 82 13.73 14.19 5.61
N LEU A 83 13.86 12.96 6.12
CA LEU A 83 15.10 12.46 6.71
C LEU A 83 16.10 11.90 5.72
N GLY A 84 15.68 11.46 4.51
CA GLY A 84 16.51 10.76 3.54
C GLY A 84 17.02 9.39 4.04
N ARG A 85 16.36 8.81 5.04
CA ARG A 85 16.64 7.48 5.60
C ARG A 85 15.43 6.94 6.36
N TYR A 86 15.30 5.63 6.43
CA TYR A 86 14.32 5.02 7.34
C TYR A 86 14.79 5.12 8.79
N CYS A 87 13.90 5.53 9.69
CA CYS A 87 14.15 5.60 11.11
C CYS A 87 12.91 5.12 11.89
N ALA A 88 12.95 3.89 12.41
CA ALA A 88 11.84 3.25 13.11
C ALA A 88 11.29 4.11 14.27
N MET A 89 12.16 4.79 15.03
CA MET A 89 11.73 5.66 16.14
C MET A 89 10.92 6.86 15.61
N GLN A 90 11.34 7.51 14.53
CA GLN A 90 10.61 8.65 13.98
C GLN A 90 9.31 8.20 13.32
N THR A 91 9.33 7.08 12.60
CA THR A 91 8.12 6.50 12.01
C THR A 91 7.11 6.11 13.11
N GLY A 92 7.56 5.48 14.18
CA GLY A 92 6.70 5.17 15.34
C GLY A 92 6.09 6.42 16.00
N LYS A 93 6.85 7.52 16.09
CA LYS A 93 6.31 8.80 16.55
C LYS A 93 5.26 9.37 15.59
N ALA A 94 5.49 9.28 14.28
CA ALA A 94 4.53 9.74 13.28
C ALA A 94 3.21 8.93 13.37
N TYR A 95 3.29 7.62 13.51
CA TYR A 95 2.11 6.76 13.71
C TYR A 95 1.39 7.06 15.03
N ARG A 96 2.13 7.36 16.10
CA ARG A 96 1.52 7.79 17.36
C ARG A 96 0.78 9.12 17.20
N SER A 97 1.40 10.12 16.57
CA SER A 97 0.76 11.41 16.29
C SER A 97 -0.47 11.26 15.40
N TRP A 98 -0.42 10.33 14.43
CA TRP A 98 -1.58 9.98 13.62
C TRP A 98 -2.70 9.38 14.46
N LEU A 99 -2.42 8.44 15.36
CA LEU A 99 -3.42 7.86 16.27
C LEU A 99 -4.02 8.94 17.19
N ASP A 100 -3.19 9.86 17.70
CA ASP A 100 -3.61 10.95 18.57
C ASP A 100 -4.50 11.99 17.85
N SER A 101 -4.51 12.00 16.50
CA SER A 101 -5.42 12.81 15.69
C SER A 101 -6.84 12.23 15.58
N ALA A 102 -7.14 11.17 16.32
CA ALA A 102 -8.41 10.47 16.34
C ALA A 102 -8.91 10.07 14.92
N PRO A 103 -8.18 9.19 14.21
CA PRO A 103 -8.61 8.71 12.89
C PRO A 103 -9.99 8.03 13.00
N PHE A 104 -10.81 8.19 11.95
CA PHE A 104 -12.15 7.60 11.89
C PHE A 104 -12.08 6.08 11.73
N ASP A 105 -11.01 5.58 11.11
CA ASP A 105 -10.70 4.17 11.01
C ASP A 105 -9.33 3.87 11.60
N CYS A 106 -9.21 2.74 12.26
CA CYS A 106 -7.96 2.27 12.83
C CYS A 106 -8.06 0.80 13.25
N GLY A 107 -7.30 -0.05 12.63
CA GLY A 107 -7.23 -1.47 12.95
C GLY A 107 -6.89 -1.74 14.43
N VAL A 108 -7.58 -2.70 15.05
CA VAL A 108 -7.43 -3.04 16.47
C VAL A 108 -5.96 -3.38 16.84
N THR A 109 -5.25 -4.11 15.95
CA THR A 109 -3.84 -4.47 16.16
C THR A 109 -2.95 -3.23 16.21
N ILE A 110 -3.16 -2.26 15.31
CA ILE A 110 -2.44 -0.99 15.27
C ILE A 110 -2.69 -0.19 16.54
N ARG A 111 -3.96 0.02 16.88
CA ARG A 111 -4.38 0.79 18.07
C ARG A 111 -3.78 0.22 19.34
N ASN A 112 -3.87 -1.09 19.53
CA ASN A 112 -3.34 -1.75 20.74
C ASN A 112 -1.82 -1.62 20.81
N ALA A 113 -1.11 -1.89 19.72
CA ALA A 113 0.35 -1.82 19.71
C ALA A 113 0.86 -0.39 19.96
N LEU A 114 0.26 0.62 19.32
CA LEU A 114 0.64 2.02 19.56
C LEU A 114 0.31 2.49 20.98
N ASN A 115 -0.64 1.85 21.67
CA ASN A 115 -0.92 2.05 23.10
C ASN A 115 -0.07 1.17 24.04
N GLY A 116 0.96 0.50 23.52
CA GLY A 116 1.90 -0.28 24.32
C GLY A 116 1.47 -1.73 24.62
N ALA A 117 0.42 -2.23 23.96
CA ALA A 117 -0.10 -3.59 24.12
C ALA A 117 -0.10 -4.37 22.77
N PRO A 118 1.07 -4.64 22.16
CA PRO A 118 1.14 -5.37 20.90
C PRO A 118 0.62 -6.80 21.06
N ASN A 119 -0.15 -7.27 20.06
CA ASN A 119 -0.65 -8.64 20.04
C ASN A 119 0.32 -9.57 19.28
N PRO A 120 1.02 -10.51 19.95
CA PRO A 120 2.01 -11.37 19.30
C PRO A 120 1.41 -12.44 18.38
N THR A 121 0.10 -12.69 18.47
CA THR A 121 -0.58 -13.70 17.65
C THR A 121 -1.30 -13.10 16.44
N SER A 122 -1.43 -11.78 16.37
CA SER A 122 -2.11 -11.11 15.27
C SER A 122 -1.31 -11.23 13.98
N GLN A 123 -1.96 -11.71 12.94
CA GLN A 123 -1.43 -11.76 11.57
C GLN A 123 -2.21 -10.81 10.65
N ALA A 124 -2.64 -9.66 11.18
CA ALA A 124 -3.40 -8.68 10.43
C ALA A 124 -2.54 -7.97 9.36
N ASN A 125 -3.20 -7.43 8.34
CA ASN A 125 -2.62 -6.80 7.17
C ASN A 125 -2.19 -5.33 7.38
N GLY A 126 -2.53 -4.71 8.51
CA GLY A 126 -2.33 -3.28 8.78
C GLY A 126 -0.87 -2.79 8.80
N ALA A 127 0.13 -3.68 8.75
CA ALA A 127 1.51 -3.28 8.45
C ALA A 127 1.79 -3.31 6.94
N LEU A 128 1.17 -4.27 6.22
CA LEU A 128 1.39 -4.45 4.78
C LEU A 128 0.76 -3.30 3.98
N MET A 129 -0.41 -2.83 4.40
CA MET A 129 -1.17 -1.77 3.77
C MET A 129 -0.38 -0.45 3.62
N ARG A 130 0.55 -0.17 4.54
CA ARG A 130 1.26 1.11 4.61
C ARG A 130 2.72 1.06 4.15
N VAL A 131 3.22 -0.11 3.68
CA VAL A 131 4.65 -0.33 3.47
C VAL A 131 5.20 0.21 2.13
N SER A 132 4.34 0.60 1.19
CA SER A 132 4.72 1.00 -0.16
C SER A 132 5.78 2.12 -0.23
N PRO A 133 5.80 3.14 0.68
CA PRO A 133 6.84 4.16 0.67
C PRO A 133 8.25 3.59 0.88
N LEU A 134 8.41 2.47 1.60
CA LEU A 134 9.69 1.80 1.72
C LEU A 134 10.13 1.15 0.40
N GLY A 135 9.20 0.66 -0.40
CA GLY A 135 9.47 0.18 -1.76
C GLY A 135 9.94 1.34 -2.67
N ILE A 136 9.24 2.45 -2.65
CA ILE A 136 9.57 3.65 -3.45
C ILE A 136 10.95 4.20 -3.06
N PHE A 137 11.16 4.50 -1.78
CA PHE A 137 12.44 5.00 -1.27
C PHE A 137 13.57 3.99 -1.48
N GLY A 138 13.24 2.70 -1.46
CA GLY A 138 14.15 1.58 -1.59
C GLY A 138 14.54 1.22 -3.04
N ALA A 139 13.92 1.82 -4.06
CA ALA A 139 14.17 1.48 -5.45
C ALA A 139 15.65 1.61 -5.86
N GLY A 140 16.38 2.57 -5.30
CA GLY A 140 17.82 2.74 -5.49
C GLY A 140 18.70 2.08 -4.40
N ARG A 141 18.14 1.23 -3.53
CA ARG A 141 18.85 0.68 -2.38
C ARG A 141 19.08 -0.84 -2.50
N LYS A 142 19.95 -1.36 -1.65
CA LYS A 142 20.14 -2.82 -1.58
C LYS A 142 18.88 -3.48 -1.05
N ARG A 143 18.43 -4.55 -1.69
CA ARG A 143 17.28 -5.34 -1.26
C ARG A 143 17.31 -5.69 0.24
N ALA A 144 18.47 -6.08 0.76
CA ALA A 144 18.63 -6.44 2.16
C ALA A 144 18.26 -5.30 3.12
N ASP A 145 18.59 -4.05 2.75
CA ASP A 145 18.26 -2.87 3.55
C ASP A 145 16.75 -2.63 3.53
N VAL A 146 16.11 -2.69 2.36
CA VAL A 146 14.65 -2.52 2.21
C VAL A 146 13.90 -3.57 3.02
N MET A 147 14.30 -4.84 2.92
CA MET A 147 13.71 -5.92 3.70
C MET A 147 13.88 -5.71 5.21
N ALA A 148 15.04 -5.23 5.64
CA ALA A 148 15.30 -4.96 7.05
C ALA A 148 14.45 -3.78 7.57
N TRP A 149 14.28 -2.73 6.77
CA TRP A 149 13.41 -1.60 7.13
C TRP A 149 11.94 -2.02 7.23
N ALA A 150 11.44 -2.76 6.24
CA ALA A 150 10.07 -3.24 6.24
C ALA A 150 9.75 -4.16 7.43
N LYS A 151 10.68 -5.05 7.83
CA LYS A 151 10.53 -5.83 9.06
C LYS A 151 10.48 -4.97 10.31
N LYS A 152 11.33 -3.94 10.39
CA LYS A 152 11.35 -3.01 11.54
C LYS A 152 10.07 -2.17 11.59
N ASP A 153 9.52 -1.77 10.43
CA ASP A 153 8.26 -1.05 10.38
C ASP A 153 7.09 -1.93 10.81
N ALA A 154 6.99 -3.14 10.26
CA ALA A 154 5.96 -4.09 10.68
C ALA A 154 5.98 -4.31 12.19
N ALA A 155 7.16 -4.49 12.78
CA ALA A 155 7.33 -4.73 14.23
C ALA A 155 6.89 -3.55 15.12
N LEU A 156 6.66 -2.35 14.58
CA LEU A 156 6.08 -1.24 15.34
C LEU A 156 4.65 -1.54 15.82
N THR A 157 3.93 -2.38 15.08
CA THR A 157 2.52 -2.70 15.37
C THR A 157 2.18 -4.19 15.24
N HIS A 158 2.85 -4.93 14.35
CA HIS A 158 2.56 -6.33 14.00
C HIS A 158 3.82 -7.17 14.25
N VAL A 159 3.92 -7.75 15.43
CA VAL A 159 5.13 -8.47 15.88
C VAL A 159 5.19 -9.93 15.43
N HIS A 160 4.09 -10.47 14.86
CA HIS A 160 4.09 -11.86 14.37
C HIS A 160 5.06 -12.03 13.17
N PRO A 161 5.86 -13.14 13.13
CA PRO A 161 6.87 -13.35 12.08
C PRO A 161 6.32 -13.28 10.66
N VAL A 162 5.12 -13.82 10.42
CA VAL A 162 4.43 -13.77 9.10
C VAL A 162 4.31 -12.33 8.59
N CYS A 163 3.86 -11.39 9.45
CA CYS A 163 3.71 -9.99 9.06
C CYS A 163 5.05 -9.36 8.67
N GLY A 164 6.08 -9.55 9.49
CA GLY A 164 7.42 -9.03 9.20
C GLY A 164 8.03 -9.62 7.91
N GLN A 165 7.80 -10.90 7.65
CA GLN A 165 8.29 -11.56 6.44
C GLN A 165 7.50 -11.14 5.18
N ALA A 166 6.17 -11.03 5.26
CA ALA A 166 5.32 -10.55 4.17
C ALA A 166 5.70 -9.11 3.79
N ASN A 167 5.83 -8.21 4.76
CA ASN A 167 6.25 -6.84 4.54
C ASN A 167 7.64 -6.75 3.89
N ALA A 168 8.59 -7.56 4.34
CA ALA A 168 9.94 -7.57 3.78
C ALA A 168 9.96 -7.99 2.31
N LEU A 169 9.24 -9.07 1.98
CA LEU A 169 9.14 -9.54 0.59
C LEU A 169 8.41 -8.53 -0.28
N PHE A 170 7.30 -7.99 0.19
CA PHE A 170 6.47 -7.07 -0.58
C PHE A 170 7.18 -5.73 -0.85
N ALA A 171 7.78 -5.11 0.17
CA ALA A 171 8.55 -3.87 -0.02
C ALA A 171 9.74 -4.06 -0.96
N ALA A 172 10.45 -5.20 -0.85
CA ALA A 172 11.54 -5.52 -1.76
C ALA A 172 11.05 -5.77 -3.20
N LEU A 173 9.87 -6.38 -3.36
CA LEU A 173 9.25 -6.61 -4.67
C LEU A 173 8.85 -5.29 -5.32
N LEU A 174 8.22 -4.37 -4.57
CA LEU A 174 7.91 -3.01 -5.03
C LEU A 174 9.17 -2.26 -5.48
N ALA A 175 10.22 -2.28 -4.64
CA ALA A 175 11.48 -1.61 -4.97
C ALA A 175 12.11 -2.17 -6.27
N HIS A 176 12.03 -3.48 -6.46
CA HIS A 176 12.53 -4.14 -7.67
C HIS A 176 11.66 -3.82 -8.89
N ALA A 177 10.33 -3.87 -8.77
CA ALA A 177 9.41 -3.49 -9.83
C ALA A 177 9.64 -2.04 -10.31
N ILE A 178 9.77 -1.10 -9.38
CA ILE A 178 10.01 0.31 -9.68
C ILE A 178 11.35 0.48 -10.40
N ARG A 179 12.41 -0.16 -9.92
CA ARG A 179 13.76 -0.03 -10.47
C ARG A 179 13.89 -0.66 -11.85
N GLU A 180 13.49 -1.91 -11.99
CA GLU A 180 13.82 -2.72 -13.17
C GLU A 180 12.75 -2.64 -14.27
N GLY A 181 11.48 -2.31 -13.95
CA GLY A 181 10.37 -2.32 -14.90
C GLY A 181 10.03 -3.72 -15.42
N ALA A 182 10.23 -4.72 -14.56
CA ALA A 182 9.98 -6.12 -14.88
C ALA A 182 8.47 -6.41 -14.98
N THR A 183 8.11 -7.36 -15.81
CA THR A 183 6.75 -7.88 -15.92
C THR A 183 6.33 -8.64 -14.66
N GLY A 184 5.02 -8.83 -14.47
CA GLY A 184 4.51 -9.59 -13.32
C GLY A 184 5.10 -11.01 -13.22
N ALA A 185 5.30 -11.69 -14.36
CA ALA A 185 5.91 -13.02 -14.41
C ALA A 185 7.39 -13.00 -13.98
N GLU A 186 8.18 -12.04 -14.47
CA GLU A 186 9.59 -11.89 -14.08
C GLU A 186 9.74 -11.51 -12.59
N LEU A 187 8.83 -10.68 -12.08
CA LEU A 187 8.77 -10.33 -10.65
C LEU A 187 8.46 -11.55 -9.80
N TYR A 188 7.53 -12.39 -10.23
CA TYR A 188 7.18 -13.61 -9.52
C TYR A 188 8.34 -14.60 -9.46
N GLU A 189 9.02 -14.84 -10.58
CA GLU A 189 10.23 -15.70 -10.62
C GLU A 189 11.34 -15.14 -9.72
N THR A 190 11.52 -13.83 -9.73
CA THR A 190 12.47 -13.14 -8.86
C THR A 190 12.12 -13.36 -7.38
N LEU A 191 10.83 -13.21 -7.02
CA LEU A 191 10.33 -13.45 -5.66
C LEU A 191 10.59 -14.90 -5.21
N LEU A 192 10.25 -15.88 -6.04
CA LEU A 192 10.52 -17.28 -5.77
C LEU A 192 12.02 -17.56 -5.58
N GLY A 193 12.86 -16.93 -6.41
CA GLY A 193 14.32 -17.00 -6.29
C GLY A 193 14.86 -16.48 -4.95
N TRP A 194 14.25 -15.41 -4.42
CA TRP A 194 14.61 -14.89 -3.08
C TRP A 194 14.16 -15.84 -1.98
N MET A 195 12.94 -16.36 -2.07
CA MET A 195 12.37 -17.25 -1.08
C MET A 195 13.14 -18.56 -0.90
N LYS A 196 13.75 -19.10 -1.94
CA LYS A 196 14.60 -20.31 -1.87
C LYS A 196 15.74 -20.19 -0.84
N ARG A 197 16.22 -18.97 -0.59
CA ARG A 197 17.35 -18.68 0.31
C ARG A 197 16.91 -18.16 1.68
N MET A 198 15.61 -18.17 1.96
CA MET A 198 15.04 -17.60 3.19
C MET A 198 14.33 -18.67 4.01
N LYS A 199 14.48 -18.61 5.33
CA LYS A 199 13.63 -19.35 6.25
C LYS A 199 12.34 -18.56 6.45
N LEU A 200 11.27 -19.00 5.80
CA LEU A 200 9.95 -18.38 5.84
C LEU A 200 8.97 -19.24 6.61
N GLU A 201 7.95 -18.59 7.20
CA GLU A 201 6.78 -19.26 7.74
C GLU A 201 6.11 -20.10 6.63
N PRO A 202 5.74 -21.37 6.90
CA PRO A 202 5.15 -22.24 5.87
C PRO A 202 3.91 -21.64 5.20
N ALA A 203 3.00 -21.02 5.99
CA ALA A 203 1.80 -20.41 5.47
C ALA A 203 2.09 -19.25 4.49
N LEU A 204 3.16 -18.45 4.74
CA LEU A 204 3.56 -17.39 3.82
C LEU A 204 4.07 -17.97 2.49
N ARG A 205 4.88 -19.03 2.56
CA ARG A 205 5.36 -19.72 1.35
C ARG A 205 4.19 -20.26 0.54
N GLU A 206 3.26 -20.95 1.19
CA GLU A 206 2.06 -21.49 0.56
C GLU A 206 1.22 -20.39 -0.10
N ALA A 207 0.97 -19.27 0.57
CA ALA A 207 0.21 -18.15 0.02
C ALA A 207 0.85 -17.58 -1.26
N VAL A 208 2.18 -17.44 -1.27
CA VAL A 208 2.91 -16.98 -2.47
C VAL A 208 2.80 -18.00 -3.60
N GLU A 209 3.02 -19.30 -3.32
CA GLU A 209 2.96 -20.37 -4.34
C GLU A 209 1.53 -20.50 -4.91
N ARG A 210 0.50 -20.40 -4.08
CA ARG A 210 -0.90 -20.44 -4.51
C ARG A 210 -1.30 -19.28 -5.40
N ALA A 211 -0.72 -18.11 -5.21
CA ALA A 211 -1.00 -16.93 -6.01
C ALA A 211 -0.76 -17.14 -7.53
N ALA A 212 0.06 -18.09 -7.93
CA ALA A 212 0.25 -18.43 -9.34
C ALA A 212 -0.97 -19.12 -9.98
N HIS A 213 -1.83 -19.74 -9.17
CA HIS A 213 -2.85 -20.66 -9.66
C HIS A 213 -4.27 -20.31 -9.23
N GLU A 214 -4.43 -19.63 -8.10
CA GLU A 214 -5.75 -19.31 -7.55
C GLU A 214 -5.76 -18.00 -6.73
N LYS A 215 -6.87 -17.29 -6.80
CA LYS A 215 -7.18 -16.17 -5.88
C LYS A 215 -7.36 -16.70 -4.46
N PRO A 216 -7.28 -15.82 -3.44
CA PRO A 216 -7.78 -16.17 -2.11
C PRO A 216 -9.21 -16.70 -2.21
N ARG A 217 -9.48 -17.83 -1.55
CA ARG A 217 -10.81 -18.49 -1.65
C ARG A 217 -11.89 -17.74 -0.90
N ASP A 218 -11.52 -17.10 0.19
CA ASP A 218 -12.44 -16.39 1.07
C ASP A 218 -11.79 -15.09 1.55
N CYS A 219 -12.30 -13.97 1.07
CA CYS A 219 -11.87 -12.64 1.47
C CYS A 219 -12.72 -12.07 2.61
N GLN A 220 -13.66 -12.83 3.19
CA GLN A 220 -14.63 -12.34 4.17
C GLN A 220 -14.41 -12.88 5.57
N SER A 221 -14.28 -14.20 5.76
CA SER A 221 -14.22 -14.81 7.10
C SER A 221 -12.98 -14.38 7.90
N GLN A 222 -11.89 -14.07 7.23
CA GLN A 222 -10.63 -13.58 7.81
C GLN A 222 -10.12 -12.37 7.00
N MET A 223 -11.02 -11.43 6.70
CA MET A 223 -10.79 -10.36 5.74
C MET A 223 -9.49 -9.58 5.97
N GLY A 224 -9.14 -9.29 7.23
CA GLY A 224 -7.92 -8.58 7.60
C GLY A 224 -6.65 -9.45 7.68
N TRP A 225 -6.64 -10.70 7.17
CA TRP A 225 -5.45 -11.54 7.25
C TRP A 225 -4.41 -11.18 6.20
N VAL A 226 -3.17 -10.91 6.63
CA VAL A 226 -2.07 -10.43 5.77
C VAL A 226 -1.79 -11.34 4.58
N LEU A 227 -2.03 -12.66 4.70
CA LEU A 227 -1.78 -13.60 3.60
C LEU A 227 -2.87 -13.58 2.54
N ILE A 228 -4.12 -13.21 2.88
CA ILE A 228 -5.17 -12.94 1.89
C ILE A 228 -4.75 -11.73 1.02
N ALA A 229 -4.40 -10.63 1.65
CA ALA A 229 -3.97 -9.41 0.96
C ALA A 229 -2.76 -9.65 0.04
N LEU A 230 -1.72 -10.34 0.57
CA LEU A 230 -0.52 -10.65 -0.20
C LEU A 230 -0.82 -11.60 -1.37
N GLN A 231 -1.56 -12.69 -1.13
CA GLN A 231 -1.93 -13.64 -2.20
C GLN A 231 -2.73 -12.95 -3.29
N ASN A 232 -3.70 -12.09 -2.92
CA ASN A 232 -4.48 -11.33 -3.89
C ASN A 232 -3.60 -10.39 -4.73
N ALA A 233 -2.73 -9.60 -4.08
CA ALA A 233 -1.85 -8.69 -4.81
C ALA A 233 -0.94 -9.43 -5.81
N LEU A 234 -0.38 -10.57 -5.41
CA LEU A 234 0.45 -11.40 -6.30
C LEU A 234 -0.38 -12.08 -7.40
N TRP A 235 -1.62 -12.48 -7.12
CA TRP A 235 -2.53 -12.96 -8.15
C TRP A 235 -2.80 -11.88 -9.19
N GLN A 236 -3.15 -10.67 -8.76
CA GLN A 236 -3.41 -9.54 -9.66
C GLN A 236 -2.17 -9.19 -10.49
N MET A 237 -0.99 -9.19 -9.88
CA MET A 237 0.28 -9.00 -10.58
C MET A 237 0.47 -9.97 -11.76
N LEU A 238 0.04 -11.21 -11.59
CA LEU A 238 0.22 -12.29 -12.60
C LEU A 238 -0.90 -12.33 -13.65
N HIS A 239 -2.11 -11.93 -13.30
CA HIS A 239 -3.29 -12.26 -14.08
C HIS A 239 -4.16 -11.05 -14.47
N ALA A 240 -4.00 -9.89 -13.85
CA ALA A 240 -4.78 -8.73 -14.21
C ALA A 240 -4.43 -8.23 -15.62
N PRO A 241 -5.42 -7.97 -16.48
CA PRO A 241 -5.16 -7.49 -17.83
C PRO A 241 -4.70 -6.02 -17.88
N SER A 242 -4.98 -5.25 -16.84
CA SER A 242 -4.56 -3.86 -16.68
C SER A 242 -4.53 -3.47 -15.21
N PHE A 243 -3.96 -2.29 -14.93
CA PHE A 243 -3.97 -1.68 -13.60
C PHE A 243 -5.42 -1.55 -13.07
N GLU A 244 -6.29 -0.91 -13.83
CA GLU A 244 -7.68 -0.65 -13.43
C GLU A 244 -8.44 -1.96 -13.13
N GLU A 245 -8.39 -2.93 -14.04
CA GLU A 245 -9.10 -4.19 -13.88
C GLU A 245 -8.61 -4.97 -12.65
N GLY A 246 -7.32 -4.92 -12.35
CA GLY A 246 -6.77 -5.60 -11.17
C GLY A 246 -7.24 -4.98 -9.86
N VAL A 247 -7.32 -3.64 -9.79
CA VAL A 247 -7.84 -2.94 -8.61
C VAL A 247 -9.34 -3.18 -8.45
N VAL A 248 -10.12 -3.02 -9.54
CA VAL A 248 -11.57 -3.26 -9.53
C VAL A 248 -11.89 -4.72 -9.16
N ASP A 249 -11.21 -5.69 -9.76
CA ASP A 249 -11.41 -7.11 -9.42
C ASP A 249 -11.11 -7.39 -7.94
N THR A 250 -10.10 -6.73 -7.37
CA THR A 250 -9.80 -6.84 -5.94
C THR A 250 -10.95 -6.32 -5.08
N VAL A 251 -11.44 -5.11 -5.34
CA VAL A 251 -12.58 -4.51 -4.63
C VAL A 251 -13.83 -5.40 -4.72
N MET A 252 -14.08 -5.98 -5.89
CA MET A 252 -15.22 -6.85 -6.14
C MET A 252 -15.18 -8.21 -5.40
N GLN A 253 -14.08 -8.52 -4.68
CA GLN A 253 -14.02 -9.72 -3.83
C GLN A 253 -14.74 -9.54 -2.47
N GLY A 254 -15.00 -8.30 -2.06
CA GLY A 254 -15.64 -7.99 -0.76
C GLY A 254 -14.70 -8.15 0.44
N GLY A 255 -15.24 -7.94 1.62
CA GLY A 255 -14.51 -8.00 2.88
C GLY A 255 -13.72 -6.71 3.16
N ASP A 256 -12.43 -6.83 3.39
CA ASP A 256 -11.48 -5.73 3.62
C ASP A 256 -11.00 -5.19 2.25
N THR A 257 -11.92 -4.47 1.61
CA THR A 257 -11.76 -4.09 0.19
C THR A 257 -10.77 -2.97 -0.01
N ASP A 258 -10.69 -2.01 0.89
CA ASP A 258 -9.75 -0.90 0.87
C ASP A 258 -8.31 -1.35 1.09
N THR A 259 -8.03 -2.09 2.16
CA THR A 259 -6.69 -2.63 2.43
C THR A 259 -6.21 -3.54 1.31
N ASN A 260 -7.05 -4.49 0.88
CA ASN A 260 -6.65 -5.41 -0.20
C ASN A 260 -6.38 -4.67 -1.51
N ALA A 261 -7.20 -3.66 -1.84
CA ALA A 261 -7.02 -2.87 -3.06
C ALA A 261 -5.88 -1.85 -2.94
N ALA A 262 -5.60 -1.27 -1.77
CA ALA A 262 -4.43 -0.44 -1.53
C ALA A 262 -3.14 -1.22 -1.79
N ILE A 263 -3.03 -2.45 -1.24
CA ILE A 263 -1.86 -3.32 -1.42
C ILE A 263 -1.73 -3.76 -2.88
N ALA A 264 -2.80 -4.24 -3.51
CA ALA A 264 -2.77 -4.66 -4.91
C ALA A 264 -2.49 -3.48 -5.84
N GLY A 265 -3.12 -2.33 -5.61
CA GLY A 265 -2.94 -1.09 -6.36
C GLY A 265 -1.51 -0.57 -6.31
N ALA A 266 -0.86 -0.63 -5.13
CA ALA A 266 0.55 -0.27 -5.00
C ALA A 266 1.45 -1.12 -5.90
N LEU A 267 1.23 -2.45 -5.95
CA LEU A 267 2.03 -3.36 -6.77
C LEU A 267 1.75 -3.18 -8.26
N LEU A 268 0.48 -3.12 -8.64
CA LEU A 268 0.08 -2.89 -10.03
C LEU A 268 0.58 -1.52 -10.54
N GLY A 269 0.47 -0.47 -9.72
CA GLY A 269 0.99 0.85 -10.05
C GLY A 269 2.51 0.88 -10.22
N ALA A 270 3.24 0.09 -9.40
CA ALA A 270 4.69 -0.08 -9.53
C ALA A 270 5.11 -0.79 -10.82
N ILE A 271 4.20 -1.55 -11.43
CA ILE A 271 4.46 -2.27 -12.70
C ILE A 271 4.05 -1.41 -13.90
N HIS A 272 2.85 -0.83 -13.86
CA HIS A 272 2.23 -0.18 -15.00
C HIS A 272 2.56 1.33 -15.13
N GLY A 273 3.08 1.95 -14.05
CA GLY A 273 3.38 3.38 -14.03
C GLY A 273 2.16 4.28 -13.81
N GLU A 274 2.40 5.60 -13.67
CA GLU A 274 1.35 6.58 -13.38
C GLU A 274 0.37 6.79 -14.54
N GLU A 275 0.81 6.55 -15.76
CA GLU A 275 0.01 6.72 -16.97
C GLU A 275 -1.10 5.68 -17.12
N ALA A 276 -0.98 4.54 -16.45
CA ALA A 276 -2.03 3.51 -16.43
C ALA A 276 -3.20 3.83 -15.50
N MET A 277 -3.06 4.86 -14.67
CA MET A 277 -4.09 5.30 -13.74
C MET A 277 -5.25 5.96 -14.48
N PRO A 278 -6.52 5.59 -14.23
CA PRO A 278 -7.67 6.35 -14.72
C PRO A 278 -7.60 7.83 -14.32
N ALA A 279 -7.85 8.74 -15.27
CA ALA A 279 -7.73 10.18 -15.03
C ALA A 279 -8.63 10.64 -13.86
N GLN A 280 -9.85 10.13 -13.77
CA GLN A 280 -10.79 10.45 -12.69
C GLN A 280 -10.23 10.05 -11.31
N TRP A 281 -9.55 8.90 -11.19
CA TRP A 281 -8.95 8.48 -9.92
C TRP A 281 -7.81 9.42 -9.53
N ARG A 282 -6.94 9.72 -10.49
CA ARG A 282 -5.82 10.63 -10.28
C ARG A 282 -6.30 12.04 -9.85
N GLU A 283 -7.28 12.57 -10.53
CA GLU A 283 -7.86 13.88 -10.23
C GLU A 283 -8.53 13.91 -8.85
N ALA A 284 -9.34 12.90 -8.53
CA ALA A 284 -10.00 12.80 -7.23
C ALA A 284 -8.97 12.78 -6.09
N ILE A 285 -7.92 11.96 -6.18
CA ILE A 285 -6.86 11.85 -5.17
C ILE A 285 -6.12 13.17 -5.01
N LEU A 286 -5.58 13.75 -6.09
CA LEU A 286 -4.72 14.93 -6.02
C LEU A 286 -5.46 16.22 -5.66
N ASN A 287 -6.79 16.21 -5.72
CA ASN A 287 -7.62 17.33 -5.29
C ASN A 287 -8.37 17.06 -3.97
N CYS A 288 -8.17 15.89 -3.35
CA CYS A 288 -8.86 15.54 -2.11
C CYS A 288 -8.33 16.35 -0.92
N ARG A 289 -9.20 17.15 -0.36
CA ARG A 289 -8.95 17.96 0.85
C ARG A 289 -10.09 17.76 1.84
N PRO A 290 -10.01 16.76 2.73
CA PRO A 290 -11.01 16.53 3.78
C PRO A 290 -10.88 17.56 4.90
N GLU A 291 -11.15 18.83 4.57
CA GLU A 291 -10.97 19.99 5.41
C GLU A 291 -12.17 20.20 6.35
N LEU A 292 -11.85 20.55 7.60
CA LEU A 292 -12.87 20.92 8.58
C LEU A 292 -13.67 22.16 8.13
N GLY A 293 -14.99 22.08 8.17
CA GLY A 293 -15.89 23.17 7.75
C GLY A 293 -16.33 23.08 6.29
N ASN A 294 -15.79 22.19 5.48
CA ASN A 294 -16.32 21.89 4.17
C ASN A 294 -17.63 21.07 4.31
N PRO A 295 -18.77 21.53 3.78
CA PRO A 295 -20.06 20.86 3.99
C PRO A 295 -20.16 19.45 3.37
N ARG A 296 -19.28 19.12 2.42
CA ARG A 296 -19.19 17.77 1.84
C ARG A 296 -18.42 16.79 2.73
N VAL A 297 -17.58 17.29 3.65
CA VAL A 297 -16.67 16.48 4.46
C VAL A 297 -17.36 16.10 5.77
N ARG A 298 -17.61 14.81 5.97
CA ARG A 298 -18.15 14.26 7.23
C ARG A 298 -17.06 13.86 8.20
N THR A 299 -15.94 13.39 7.68
CA THR A 299 -14.76 12.92 8.43
C THR A 299 -13.55 13.78 8.09
N PRO A 300 -13.44 15.01 8.64
CA PRO A 300 -12.32 15.90 8.36
C PRO A 300 -11.01 15.32 8.93
N ARG A 301 -9.91 15.54 8.19
CA ARG A 301 -8.60 15.07 8.59
C ARG A 301 -7.56 16.19 8.57
N PRO A 302 -6.52 16.12 9.42
CA PRO A 302 -5.40 17.08 9.37
C PRO A 302 -4.73 17.07 7.99
N GLU A 303 -4.19 18.23 7.58
CA GLU A 303 -3.57 18.41 6.26
C GLU A 303 -2.45 17.39 5.95
N TYR A 304 -1.70 16.96 6.97
CA TYR A 304 -0.65 15.95 6.77
C TYR A 304 -1.18 14.55 6.40
N CYS A 305 -2.49 14.32 6.52
CA CYS A 305 -3.17 13.11 6.04
C CYS A 305 -3.68 13.25 4.60
N TRP A 306 -3.67 14.45 4.02
CA TRP A 306 -4.19 14.67 2.67
C TRP A 306 -3.24 14.13 1.61
N PRO A 307 -3.77 13.57 0.53
CA PRO A 307 -2.95 12.97 -0.54
C PRO A 307 -2.47 13.98 -1.59
N VAL A 308 -2.82 15.26 -1.47
CA VAL A 308 -2.63 16.29 -2.51
C VAL A 308 -1.18 16.50 -2.95
N ASP A 309 -0.21 16.21 -2.09
CA ASP A 309 1.23 16.32 -2.36
C ASP A 309 1.92 14.96 -2.60
N ALA A 310 1.13 13.90 -2.84
CA ALA A 310 1.65 12.54 -2.96
C ALA A 310 2.76 12.41 -4.01
N LEU A 311 2.63 13.09 -5.17
CA LEU A 311 3.63 13.06 -6.24
C LEU A 311 4.93 13.76 -5.82
N GLU A 312 4.82 14.89 -5.12
CA GLU A 312 5.99 15.62 -4.58
C GLU A 312 6.73 14.76 -3.53
N LEU A 313 5.99 14.05 -2.68
CA LEU A 313 6.58 13.13 -1.71
C LEU A 313 7.34 11.99 -2.40
N VAL A 314 6.77 11.42 -3.46
CA VAL A 314 7.44 10.39 -4.26
C VAL A 314 8.75 10.90 -4.84
N ASP A 315 8.73 12.06 -5.48
CA ASP A 315 9.93 12.65 -6.08
C ASP A 315 11.02 12.89 -5.03
N LYS A 316 10.67 13.47 -3.89
CA LYS A 316 11.60 13.67 -2.77
C LYS A 316 12.16 12.36 -2.20
N MET A 317 11.31 11.32 -2.09
CA MET A 317 11.77 10.00 -1.64
C MET A 317 12.76 9.38 -2.62
N LEU A 318 12.47 9.45 -3.92
CA LEU A 318 13.39 8.95 -4.95
C LEU A 318 14.72 9.71 -4.94
N GLU A 319 14.71 11.03 -4.94
CA GLU A 319 15.93 11.85 -4.93
C GLU A 319 16.85 11.50 -3.74
N LYS A 320 16.28 11.25 -2.57
CA LYS A 320 17.04 10.87 -1.37
C LYS A 320 17.36 9.38 -1.29
N GLY A 321 16.52 8.55 -1.90
CA GLY A 321 16.65 7.09 -1.92
C GLY A 321 17.55 6.57 -3.02
N TRP A 322 17.59 7.26 -4.17
CA TRP A 322 18.27 6.77 -5.36
C TRP A 322 19.78 6.73 -5.18
N LYS A 323 20.34 5.56 -5.46
CA LYS A 323 21.78 5.33 -5.63
C LYS A 323 21.91 4.40 -6.83
N PRO A 324 22.48 4.88 -7.94
CA PRO A 324 22.62 4.12 -9.18
C PRO A 324 23.45 2.85 -9.01
#